data_c686388dd22fc6164473553bca82c6c5
#
_entry.id   c686388dd22fc6164473553bca82c6c5
#
_cell.length_a   1.000
_cell.length_b   1.000
_cell.length_c   1.000
_cell.angle_alpha   90.00
_cell.angle_beta   90.00
_cell.angle_gamma   90.00
#
_symmetry.space_group_name_H-M   'P 1'
#
loop_
_entity.id
_entity.type
_entity.pdbx_description
1 polymer ?
#
loop_
_entity_poly.entity_id
_entity_poly.type
_entity_poly.pdbx_seq_one_letter_code
_entity_poly.pdbx_strand_id
1 'polypeptide(L)'
;MTTEEILHLNLTDEQYTAVIDDSRNILCLACAGSGKSRTLAYKIAYLISRGETPESIIAFTFTEKAAESIKRRVAEALRKFGLSENIVGAMFIGTLDAFCQKLLGDINAKYRQFDILDQNRLVLYVMSRQRKLGLRLDRGISNESKNLQMHGRRCIMKILT
;
A
#
# COMPACT_ATOMS: atom_id res chain seq x y z
N MET A 1 -30.88 -7.66 9.60
CA MET A 1 -30.56 -6.78 8.47
C MET A 1 -29.83 -7.63 7.44
N THR A 2 -30.32 -7.72 6.22
CA THR A 2 -29.68 -8.50 5.17
C THR A 2 -28.44 -7.79 4.64
N THR A 3 -27.53 -8.52 3.98
CA THR A 3 -26.33 -7.94 3.33
C THR A 3 -26.71 -6.83 2.35
N GLU A 4 -27.77 -7.02 1.59
CA GLU A 4 -28.27 -6.04 0.62
C GLU A 4 -28.79 -4.77 1.29
N GLU A 5 -29.57 -4.88 2.35
CA GLU A 5 -30.03 -3.73 3.14
C GLU A 5 -28.85 -2.90 3.69
N ILE A 6 -27.79 -3.57 4.18
CA ILE A 6 -26.60 -2.90 4.67
C ILE A 6 -25.91 -2.11 3.55
N LEU A 7 -25.81 -2.69 2.37
CA LEU A 7 -25.17 -2.05 1.22
C LEU A 7 -25.97 -0.83 0.75
N HIS A 8 -27.29 -0.97 0.55
CA HIS A 8 -28.16 0.14 0.11
C HIS A 8 -28.20 1.30 1.09
N LEU A 9 -28.17 1.05 2.40
CA LEU A 9 -28.13 2.12 3.42
C LEU A 9 -26.81 2.88 3.45
N ASN A 10 -25.75 2.34 2.91
CA ASN A 10 -24.40 2.90 3.07
C ASN A 10 -23.71 3.32 1.78
N LEU A 11 -24.23 2.96 0.62
CA LEU A 11 -23.60 3.18 -0.68
C LEU A 11 -24.58 3.89 -1.63
N THR A 12 -24.04 4.63 -2.61
CA THR A 12 -24.84 5.09 -3.76
C THR A 12 -25.07 3.91 -4.70
N ASP A 13 -26.00 4.06 -5.66
CA ASP A 13 -26.33 2.99 -6.62
C ASP A 13 -25.14 2.54 -7.45
N GLU A 14 -24.27 3.48 -7.86
CA GLU A 14 -23.04 3.16 -8.60
C GLU A 14 -22.01 2.43 -7.71
N GLN A 15 -21.90 2.84 -6.45
CA GLN A 15 -21.00 2.18 -5.48
C GLN A 15 -21.53 0.78 -5.16
N TYR A 16 -22.84 0.64 -4.99
CA TYR A 16 -23.50 -0.65 -4.78
C TYR A 16 -23.22 -1.59 -5.94
N THR A 17 -23.46 -1.14 -7.19
CA THR A 17 -23.19 -1.92 -8.39
C THR A 17 -21.71 -2.40 -8.43
N ALA A 18 -20.76 -1.53 -8.14
CA ALA A 18 -19.35 -1.90 -8.11
C ALA A 18 -19.01 -2.91 -6.99
N VAL A 19 -19.74 -2.87 -5.87
CA VAL A 19 -19.52 -3.81 -4.75
C VAL A 19 -20.05 -5.19 -5.05
N ILE A 20 -21.22 -5.31 -5.68
CA ILE A 20 -21.83 -6.62 -5.99
C ILE A 20 -21.33 -7.26 -7.28
N ASP A 21 -20.65 -6.50 -8.14
CA ASP A 21 -20.12 -6.99 -9.41
C ASP A 21 -19.15 -8.16 -9.19
N ASP A 22 -19.47 -9.32 -9.73
CA ASP A 22 -18.66 -10.54 -9.64
C ASP A 22 -17.74 -10.74 -10.86
N SER A 23 -17.58 -9.70 -11.70
CA SER A 23 -16.66 -9.72 -12.84
C SER A 23 -15.22 -9.94 -12.38
N ARG A 24 -14.45 -10.72 -13.14
CA ARG A 24 -13.06 -11.05 -12.83
C ARG A 24 -12.16 -9.82 -12.70
N ASN A 25 -12.42 -8.79 -13.51
CA ASN A 25 -11.66 -7.55 -13.53
C ASN A 25 -12.62 -6.36 -13.52
N ILE A 26 -12.53 -5.51 -12.50
CA ILE A 26 -13.37 -4.32 -12.34
C ILE A 26 -12.48 -3.10 -12.33
N LEU A 27 -12.74 -2.14 -13.21
CA LEU A 27 -12.11 -0.82 -13.21
C LEU A 27 -13.10 0.24 -12.75
N CYS A 28 -12.89 0.80 -11.57
CA CYS A 28 -13.70 1.90 -11.03
C CYS A 28 -13.03 3.25 -11.31
N LEU A 29 -13.61 4.05 -12.20
CA LEU A 29 -13.19 5.43 -12.47
C LEU A 29 -13.99 6.38 -11.60
N ALA A 30 -13.33 7.15 -10.77
CA ALA A 30 -13.99 7.99 -9.78
C ALA A 30 -13.13 9.20 -9.38
N CYS A 31 -13.77 10.37 -9.21
CA CYS A 31 -13.12 11.62 -8.80
C CYS A 31 -12.60 11.56 -7.35
N ALA A 32 -11.76 12.51 -6.98
CA ALA A 32 -11.36 12.69 -5.59
C ALA A 32 -12.61 12.98 -4.72
N GLY A 33 -12.69 12.36 -3.55
CA GLY A 33 -13.85 12.54 -2.66
C GLY A 33 -15.09 11.69 -2.96
N SER A 34 -15.16 10.98 -4.10
CA SER A 34 -16.30 10.15 -4.51
C SER A 34 -16.52 8.88 -3.68
N GLY A 35 -15.70 8.62 -2.66
CA GLY A 35 -15.87 7.46 -1.79
C GLY A 35 -15.17 6.18 -2.25
N LYS A 36 -14.18 6.23 -3.18
CA LYS A 36 -13.42 5.03 -3.65
C LYS A 36 -12.98 4.09 -2.55
N SER A 37 -12.35 4.63 -1.50
CA SER A 37 -11.87 3.82 -0.37
C SER A 37 -13.01 3.23 0.46
N ARG A 38 -14.18 3.87 0.47
CA ARG A 38 -15.40 3.34 1.09
C ARG A 38 -15.94 2.17 0.26
N THR A 39 -16.08 2.36 -1.05
CA THR A 39 -16.51 1.28 -1.97
C THR A 39 -15.60 0.05 -1.86
N LEU A 40 -14.28 0.26 -1.83
CA LEU A 40 -13.31 -0.82 -1.63
C LEU A 40 -13.53 -1.55 -0.29
N ALA A 41 -13.73 -0.81 0.80
CA ALA A 41 -13.96 -1.40 2.12
C ALA A 41 -15.23 -2.25 2.16
N TYR A 42 -16.31 -1.77 1.55
CA TYR A 42 -17.55 -2.53 1.44
C TYR A 42 -17.43 -3.73 0.49
N LYS A 43 -16.66 -3.63 -0.60
CA LYS A 43 -16.35 -4.79 -1.46
C LYS A 43 -15.64 -5.89 -0.67
N ILE A 44 -14.64 -5.54 0.12
CA ILE A 44 -13.92 -6.48 0.99
C ILE A 44 -14.89 -7.14 1.99
N ALA A 45 -15.69 -6.33 2.70
CA ALA A 45 -16.66 -6.88 3.67
C ALA A 45 -17.71 -7.79 2.99
N TYR A 46 -18.16 -7.43 1.78
CA TYR A 46 -19.06 -8.23 0.97
C TYR A 46 -18.44 -9.57 0.57
N LEU A 47 -17.19 -9.60 0.10
CA LEU A 47 -16.49 -10.83 -0.25
C LEU A 47 -16.36 -11.76 0.96
N ILE A 48 -15.96 -11.23 2.13
CA ILE A 48 -15.90 -12.00 3.38
C ILE A 48 -17.28 -12.55 3.77
N SER A 49 -18.34 -11.75 3.64
CA SER A 49 -19.71 -12.21 3.95
C SER A 49 -20.18 -13.35 3.04
N ARG A 50 -19.59 -13.47 1.84
CA ARG A 50 -19.82 -14.56 0.90
C ARG A 50 -18.94 -15.79 1.12
N GLY A 51 -18.05 -15.75 2.12
CA GLY A 51 -17.20 -16.88 2.49
C GLY A 51 -15.79 -16.86 1.92
N GLU A 52 -15.36 -15.74 1.31
CA GLU A 52 -13.97 -15.59 0.89
C GLU A 52 -13.06 -15.58 2.13
N THR A 53 -11.92 -16.25 2.02
CA THR A 53 -10.95 -16.31 3.11
C THR A 53 -10.20 -14.98 3.25
N PRO A 54 -10.05 -14.42 4.46
CA PRO A 54 -9.35 -13.15 4.66
C PRO A 54 -7.92 -13.16 4.09
N GLU A 55 -7.22 -14.26 4.20
CA GLU A 55 -5.85 -14.44 3.74
C GLU A 55 -5.70 -14.33 2.21
N SER A 56 -6.80 -14.56 1.47
CA SER A 56 -6.82 -14.41 0.01
C SER A 56 -6.95 -12.95 -0.45
N ILE A 57 -7.28 -12.03 0.49
CA ILE A 57 -7.54 -10.64 0.17
C ILE A 57 -6.26 -9.82 0.27
N ILE A 58 -5.88 -9.20 -0.84
CA ILE A 58 -4.74 -8.30 -0.93
C ILE A 58 -5.21 -6.95 -1.43
N ALA A 59 -4.98 -5.88 -0.68
CA ALA A 59 -5.29 -4.51 -1.07
C ALA A 59 -4.05 -3.63 -1.04
N PHE A 60 -3.72 -3.02 -2.19
CA PHE A 60 -2.56 -2.15 -2.32
C PHE A 60 -2.92 -0.68 -2.27
N THR A 61 -2.01 0.09 -1.70
CA THR A 61 -2.04 1.56 -1.67
C THR A 61 -0.63 2.13 -1.79
N PHE A 62 -0.52 3.44 -2.05
CA PHE A 62 0.78 4.09 -2.24
C PHE A 62 1.46 4.51 -0.92
N THR A 63 0.70 4.67 0.17
CA THR A 63 1.26 5.17 1.43
C THR A 63 0.75 4.37 2.62
N GLU A 64 1.57 4.23 3.66
CA GLU A 64 1.20 3.58 4.91
C GLU A 64 -0.01 4.27 5.57
N LYS A 65 -0.07 5.60 5.51
CA LYS A 65 -1.21 6.37 6.04
C LYS A 65 -2.53 6.02 5.32
N ALA A 66 -2.48 5.79 4.01
CA ALA A 66 -3.65 5.35 3.25
C ALA A 66 -4.01 3.90 3.61
N ALA A 67 -3.02 3.02 3.81
CA ALA A 67 -3.25 1.65 4.26
C ALA A 67 -3.99 1.62 5.59
N GLU A 68 -3.54 2.38 6.58
CA GLU A 68 -4.20 2.49 7.89
C GLU A 68 -5.64 3.03 7.77
N SER A 69 -5.86 4.01 6.89
CA SER A 69 -7.21 4.52 6.63
C SER A 69 -8.12 3.46 6.01
N ILE A 70 -7.59 2.64 5.09
CA ILE A 70 -8.35 1.53 4.47
C ILE A 70 -8.65 0.45 5.52
N LYS A 71 -7.67 0.02 6.32
CA LYS A 71 -7.87 -0.98 7.40
C LYS A 71 -9.00 -0.57 8.33
N ARG A 72 -9.01 0.69 8.79
CA ARG A 72 -10.07 1.21 9.65
C ARG A 72 -11.45 1.15 8.97
N ARG A 73 -11.54 1.56 7.69
CA ARG A 73 -12.81 1.52 6.94
C ARG A 73 -13.30 0.09 6.72
N VAL A 74 -12.38 -0.85 6.49
CA VAL A 74 -12.72 -2.28 6.36
C VAL A 74 -13.25 -2.81 7.70
N ALA A 75 -12.61 -2.49 8.83
CA ALA A 75 -13.09 -2.86 10.15
C ALA A 75 -14.50 -2.30 10.43
N GLU A 76 -14.75 -1.02 10.08
CA GLU A 76 -16.07 -0.40 10.21
C GLU A 76 -17.13 -1.09 9.33
N ALA A 77 -16.76 -1.46 8.09
CA ALA A 77 -17.66 -2.17 7.19
C ALA A 77 -17.98 -3.58 7.72
N LEU A 78 -16.97 -4.35 8.15
CA LEU A 78 -17.14 -5.68 8.73
C LEU A 78 -18.10 -5.66 9.92
N ARG A 79 -17.97 -4.70 10.83
CA ARG A 79 -18.90 -4.53 11.96
C ARG A 79 -20.35 -4.35 11.50
N LYS A 80 -20.58 -3.58 10.44
CA LYS A 80 -21.93 -3.38 9.89
C LYS A 80 -22.52 -4.68 9.32
N PHE A 81 -21.67 -5.56 8.78
CA PHE A 81 -22.05 -6.90 8.33
C PHE A 81 -22.19 -7.92 9.48
N GLY A 82 -21.99 -7.50 10.74
CA GLY A 82 -22.01 -8.41 11.89
C GLY A 82 -20.78 -9.33 11.97
N LEU A 83 -19.70 -9.00 11.26
CA LEU A 83 -18.46 -9.76 11.21
C LEU A 83 -17.43 -9.18 12.18
N SER A 84 -16.51 -10.03 12.65
CA SER A 84 -15.44 -9.59 13.54
C SER A 84 -14.44 -8.69 12.83
N GLU A 85 -14.13 -7.54 13.42
CA GLU A 85 -13.09 -6.63 12.89
C GLU A 85 -11.68 -7.21 12.99
N ASN A 86 -11.44 -8.21 13.85
CA ASN A 86 -10.14 -8.87 13.97
C ASN A 86 -9.71 -9.60 12.67
N ILE A 87 -10.66 -9.90 11.80
CA ILE A 87 -10.42 -10.50 10.48
C ILE A 87 -9.49 -9.62 9.62
N VAL A 88 -9.48 -8.30 9.82
CA VAL A 88 -8.59 -7.37 9.09
C VAL A 88 -7.11 -7.74 9.24
N GLY A 89 -6.72 -8.28 10.40
CA GLY A 89 -5.35 -8.71 10.66
C GLY A 89 -4.87 -9.89 9.81
N ALA A 90 -5.78 -10.70 9.27
CA ALA A 90 -5.47 -11.83 8.40
C ALA A 90 -5.31 -11.41 6.92
N MET A 91 -5.84 -10.25 6.53
CA MET A 91 -5.72 -9.71 5.17
C MET A 91 -4.37 -8.98 5.00
N PHE A 92 -3.92 -8.85 3.76
CA PHE A 92 -2.85 -7.90 3.45
C PHE A 92 -3.45 -6.58 2.96
N ILE A 93 -3.29 -5.52 3.73
CA ILE A 93 -3.63 -4.14 3.33
C ILE A 93 -2.41 -3.28 3.60
N GLY A 94 -1.71 -2.83 2.54
CA GLY A 94 -0.44 -2.13 2.68
C GLY A 94 0.10 -1.60 1.36
N THR A 95 1.35 -1.14 1.39
CA THR A 95 2.05 -0.71 0.18
C THR A 95 2.57 -1.91 -0.60
N LEU A 96 2.80 -1.71 -1.91
CA LEU A 96 3.41 -2.74 -2.75
C LEU A 96 4.81 -3.14 -2.24
N ASP A 97 5.59 -2.15 -1.78
CA ASP A 97 6.93 -2.40 -1.23
C ASP A 97 6.88 -3.28 0.02
N ALA A 98 5.95 -3.01 0.94
CA ALA A 98 5.75 -3.83 2.13
C ALA A 98 5.32 -5.27 1.78
N PHE A 99 4.47 -5.42 0.76
CA PHE A 99 4.08 -6.75 0.26
C PHE A 99 5.26 -7.51 -0.33
N CYS A 100 6.06 -6.87 -1.17
CA CYS A 100 7.26 -7.47 -1.77
C CYS A 100 8.27 -7.89 -0.68
N GLN A 101 8.47 -7.06 0.34
CA GLN A 101 9.34 -7.39 1.46
C GLN A 101 8.84 -8.61 2.23
N LYS A 102 7.53 -8.66 2.54
CA LYS A 102 6.91 -9.84 3.17
C LYS A 102 7.13 -11.09 2.31
N LEU A 103 6.80 -11.02 1.03
CA LEU A 103 6.93 -12.14 0.10
C LEU A 103 8.38 -12.64 0.01
N LEU A 104 9.36 -11.74 -0.10
CA LEU A 104 10.77 -12.10 -0.09
C LEU A 104 11.17 -12.81 1.21
N GLY A 105 10.69 -12.32 2.36
CA GLY A 105 10.92 -12.94 3.66
C GLY A 105 10.30 -14.34 3.80
N ASP A 106 9.19 -14.59 3.11
CA ASP A 106 8.53 -15.90 3.09
C ASP A 106 9.25 -16.89 2.16
N ILE A 107 9.80 -16.42 1.03
CA ILE A 107 10.61 -17.24 0.11
C ILE A 107 11.95 -17.62 0.74
N ASN A 108 12.62 -16.68 1.41
CA ASN A 108 13.90 -16.95 2.05
C ASN A 108 14.06 -16.09 3.32
N ALA A 109 14.20 -16.75 4.46
CA ALA A 109 14.35 -16.12 5.77
C ALA A 109 15.50 -15.09 5.86
N LYS A 110 16.53 -15.23 5.00
CA LYS A 110 17.63 -14.25 4.90
C LYS A 110 17.11 -12.83 4.60
N TYR A 111 16.04 -12.70 3.84
CA TYR A 111 15.50 -11.38 3.47
C TYR A 111 14.73 -10.69 4.61
N ARG A 112 14.34 -11.42 5.67
CA ARG A 112 13.68 -10.84 6.85
C ARG A 112 14.56 -9.89 7.65
N GLN A 113 15.88 -9.99 7.52
CA GLN A 113 16.84 -9.13 8.22
C GLN A 113 17.24 -7.88 7.43
N PHE A 114 16.68 -7.67 6.24
CA PHE A 114 16.94 -6.48 5.44
C PHE A 114 15.77 -5.50 5.54
N ASP A 115 16.10 -4.25 5.83
CA ASP A 115 15.17 -3.13 5.76
C ASP A 115 15.20 -2.48 4.38
N ILE A 116 14.06 -1.94 3.96
CA ILE A 116 13.98 -1.08 2.79
C ILE A 116 14.62 0.26 3.17
N LEU A 117 15.64 0.66 2.42
CA LEU A 117 16.25 1.97 2.59
C LEU A 117 15.32 3.05 2.04
N ASP A 118 14.84 3.93 2.91
CA ASP A 118 14.23 5.18 2.47
C ASP A 118 15.24 6.06 1.74
N GLN A 119 14.76 7.09 1.05
CA GLN A 119 15.59 7.95 0.22
C GLN A 119 16.74 8.61 0.99
N ASN A 120 16.53 8.98 2.26
CA ASN A 120 17.55 9.61 3.09
C ASN A 120 18.60 8.59 3.56
N ARG A 121 18.16 7.42 4.00
CA ARG A 121 19.05 6.31 4.37
C ARG A 121 19.87 5.80 3.19
N LEU A 122 19.27 5.74 1.98
CA LEU A 122 19.96 5.38 0.74
C LEU A 122 21.10 6.36 0.44
N VAL A 123 20.85 7.67 0.54
CA VAL A 123 21.89 8.70 0.35
C VAL A 123 23.02 8.52 1.35
N LEU A 124 22.70 8.38 2.63
CA LEU A 124 23.71 8.14 3.68
C LEU A 124 24.50 6.85 3.45
N TYR A 125 23.83 5.79 3.04
CA TYR A 125 24.48 4.51 2.71
C TYR A 125 25.46 4.65 1.56
N VAL A 126 25.05 5.30 0.46
CA VAL A 126 25.92 5.56 -0.70
C VAL A 126 27.09 6.45 -0.32
N MET A 127 26.86 7.54 0.43
CA MET A 127 27.91 8.43 0.91
C MET A 127 28.94 7.75 1.80
N SER A 128 28.49 6.88 2.71
CA SER A 128 29.37 6.13 3.61
C SER A 128 30.25 5.09 2.89
N ARG A 129 29.81 4.64 1.72
CA ARG A 129 30.50 3.60 0.92
C ARG A 129 31.01 4.10 -0.43
N GLN A 130 31.03 5.40 -0.67
CA GLN A 130 31.42 6.00 -1.95
C GLN A 130 32.75 5.45 -2.52
N ARG A 131 33.77 5.25 -1.66
CA ARG A 131 35.06 4.67 -2.08
C ARG A 131 34.92 3.23 -2.59
N LYS A 132 34.10 2.41 -1.90
CA LYS A 132 33.86 1.01 -2.29
C LYS A 132 33.02 0.91 -3.56
N LEU A 133 32.14 1.89 -3.80
CA LEU A 133 31.28 1.98 -4.99
C LEU A 133 31.98 2.66 -6.16
N GLY A 134 33.25 3.09 -6.03
CA GLY A 134 33.98 3.79 -7.08
C GLY A 134 33.44 5.19 -7.38
N LEU A 135 32.59 5.76 -6.51
CA LEU A 135 31.99 7.07 -6.71
C LEU A 135 32.96 8.17 -6.26
N ARG A 136 33.25 9.13 -7.16
CA ARG A 136 33.95 10.38 -6.82
C ARG A 136 32.92 11.47 -6.60
N LEU A 137 32.82 11.97 -5.37
CA LEU A 137 32.07 13.20 -5.10
C LEU A 137 32.98 14.37 -5.49
N ASP A 138 32.48 15.21 -6.38
CA ASP A 138 33.20 16.44 -6.76
C ASP A 138 33.29 17.35 -5.51
N ARG A 139 34.51 17.79 -5.16
CA ARG A 139 34.77 18.58 -3.94
C ARG A 139 34.21 20.00 -3.99
N GLY A 140 33.45 20.35 -5.04
CA GLY A 140 32.85 21.67 -5.23
C GLY A 140 31.59 21.96 -4.40
N ILE A 141 31.13 21.02 -3.57
CA ILE A 141 29.91 21.21 -2.78
C ILE A 141 30.26 21.51 -1.32
N SER A 142 30.82 22.70 -1.11
CA SER A 142 30.82 23.34 0.21
C SER A 142 29.59 24.25 0.29
N ASN A 143 28.73 24.00 1.26
CA ASN A 143 27.78 24.93 1.88
C ASN A 143 26.33 25.05 1.39
N GLU A 144 25.72 24.13 0.66
CA GLU A 144 24.26 24.18 0.53
C GLU A 144 23.60 22.80 0.61
N SER A 145 22.98 22.53 1.76
CA SER A 145 22.19 21.29 2.01
C SER A 145 21.06 21.04 1.02
N LYS A 146 20.59 22.07 0.29
CA LYS A 146 19.60 21.97 -0.78
C LYS A 146 20.16 21.36 -2.08
N ASN A 147 21.45 21.58 -2.36
CA ASN A 147 22.11 21.03 -3.55
C ASN A 147 22.47 19.55 -3.41
N LEU A 148 22.66 19.06 -2.18
CA LEU A 148 22.96 17.65 -1.90
C LEU A 148 21.85 16.70 -2.37
N GLN A 149 20.57 17.09 -2.19
CA GLN A 149 19.42 16.31 -2.67
C GLN A 149 19.35 16.22 -4.20
N MET A 150 19.70 17.31 -4.88
CA MET A 150 19.68 17.35 -6.35
C MET A 150 20.83 16.55 -6.98
N HIS A 151 22.02 16.58 -6.37
CA HIS A 151 23.17 15.81 -6.85
C HIS A 151 23.09 14.32 -6.54
N GLY A 152 22.53 13.95 -5.40
CA GLY A 152 22.23 12.55 -5.06
C GLY A 152 21.31 11.89 -6.09
N ARG A 153 20.28 12.60 -6.56
CA ARG A 153 19.37 12.10 -7.61
C ARG A 153 20.07 11.90 -8.96
N ARG A 154 21.01 12.78 -9.34
CA ARG A 154 21.78 12.65 -10.59
C ARG A 154 22.77 11.48 -10.53
N CYS A 155 23.41 11.24 -9.39
CA CYS A 155 24.32 10.10 -9.24
C CYS A 155 23.58 8.76 -9.28
N ILE A 156 22.39 8.67 -8.67
CA ILE A 156 21.56 7.44 -8.68
C ILE A 156 21.03 7.15 -10.09
N MET A 157 20.63 8.17 -10.85
CA MET A 157 20.19 8.00 -12.24
C MET A 157 21.31 7.60 -13.20
N LYS A 158 22.59 7.96 -12.93
CA LYS A 158 23.73 7.50 -13.75
C LYS A 158 24.18 6.07 -13.48
N ILE A 159 23.79 5.51 -12.34
CA ILE A 159 24.08 4.10 -11.99
C ILE A 159 23.02 3.14 -12.54
N LEU A 160 21.82 3.65 -12.80
CA LEU A 160 20.66 2.85 -13.28
C LEU A 160 20.42 2.96 -14.81
N THR A 161 21.20 3.76 -15.54
CA THR A 161 21.23 3.83 -17.00
C THR A 161 22.55 3.32 -17.54
#